data_4194a8d6a804acd99bf8a968f277f162
#
_entry.id   4194a8d6a804acd99bf8a968f277f162
#
_cell.length_a   1.000
_cell.length_b   1.000
_cell.length_c   1.000
_cell.angle_alpha   90.00
_cell.angle_beta   90.00
_cell.angle_gamma   90.00
#
_symmetry.space_group_name_H-M   'P 1'
#
loop_
_entity.id
_entity.type
_entity.pdbx_description
1 polymer ?
#
loop_
_entity_poly.entity_id
_entity_poly.type
_entity_poly.pdbx_seq_one_letter_code
_entity_poly.pdbx_strand_id
1 'polypeptide(L)'
;MVYVSLEDLIYALFVENKSTIHDIAKALKIDASTVSRALNNSPRVSQKTKDRIMAKANELGYQRNLLASNLRKKKTSTIGVIVPRISRHFFSSVISGIEETAYDAGYNVIICQSLEQLKRERKLVETLLANRVDGVLLSVSMETVEYGHLLKMKNNGTPFLFFDRHCEIEDVSSVLIDDFQGGFDATEHLILNGCKNIGHFSGPQELAIYRNRTAGYRKALEKHKIPFKSELLIRSRLMENDGAEGAKTLLSLPYKVDGVFSANDVAAIGAMKYFKKEGVRIPDDIAIVGFSNEPVSAMIDPSLTTIDQPGFQIGQIATKLLLEEISNAPSAKANMAKTTILKSSLIERDSSRK
;
A
#
# COMPACT_ATOMS: atom_id res chain seq x y z
N MET A 1 -25.42 39.43 -40.86
CA MET A 1 -25.56 38.75 -39.57
C MET A 1 -24.76 37.45 -39.65
N VAL A 2 -23.59 37.41 -39.03
CA VAL A 2 -22.73 36.22 -39.08
C VAL A 2 -23.16 35.34 -37.89
N TYR A 3 -23.73 34.16 -38.16
CA TYR A 3 -24.03 33.17 -37.13
C TYR A 3 -22.74 32.47 -36.74
N VAL A 4 -22.21 32.77 -35.58
CA VAL A 4 -21.16 31.98 -34.96
C VAL A 4 -21.85 30.79 -34.31
N SER A 5 -21.44 29.57 -34.68
CA SER A 5 -22.04 28.35 -34.12
C SER A 5 -21.68 28.22 -32.64
N LEU A 6 -22.54 27.54 -31.87
CA LEU A 6 -22.27 27.24 -30.45
C LEU A 6 -20.99 26.42 -30.31
N GLU A 7 -20.68 25.58 -31.29
CA GLU A 7 -19.45 24.78 -31.37
C GLU A 7 -18.21 25.67 -31.56
N ASP A 8 -18.26 26.70 -32.37
CA ASP A 8 -17.16 27.66 -32.55
C ASP A 8 -16.93 28.50 -31.28
N LEU A 9 -18.00 28.83 -30.53
CA LEU A 9 -17.90 29.51 -29.24
C LEU A 9 -17.30 28.59 -28.16
N ILE A 10 -17.72 27.31 -28.14
CA ILE A 10 -17.19 26.29 -27.25
C ILE A 10 -15.72 26.00 -27.60
N TYR A 11 -15.37 25.88 -28.88
CA TYR A 11 -14.01 25.69 -29.33
C TYR A 11 -13.12 26.89 -28.97
N ALA A 12 -13.60 28.12 -29.08
CA ALA A 12 -12.89 29.35 -28.67
C ALA A 12 -12.72 29.45 -27.13
N LEU A 13 -13.67 28.93 -26.35
CA LEU A 13 -13.60 28.88 -24.88
C LEU A 13 -12.67 27.76 -24.36
N PHE A 14 -12.49 26.67 -25.12
CA PHE A 14 -11.60 25.56 -24.74
C PHE A 14 -10.18 25.64 -25.32
N VAL A 15 -9.91 26.51 -26.31
CA VAL A 15 -8.57 26.87 -26.75
C VAL A 15 -8.09 28.03 -25.88
N GLU A 16 -7.96 27.82 -24.58
CA GLU A 16 -7.07 28.69 -23.77
C GLU A 16 -5.68 28.60 -24.39
N ASN A 17 -5.26 29.69 -25.03
CA ASN A 17 -3.88 29.91 -25.45
C ASN A 17 -3.00 29.90 -24.19
N LYS A 18 -2.59 28.74 -23.73
CA LYS A 18 -1.69 28.60 -22.58
C LYS A 18 -0.42 29.34 -22.89
N SER A 19 -0.19 30.45 -22.18
CA SER A 19 1.03 31.23 -22.31
C SER A 19 2.25 30.36 -22.23
N THR A 20 3.23 30.58 -23.09
CA THR A 20 4.47 29.80 -23.20
C THR A 20 5.65 30.60 -22.67
N ILE A 21 6.80 29.94 -22.47
CA ILE A 21 8.06 30.65 -22.14
C ILE A 21 8.46 31.65 -23.23
N HIS A 22 8.03 31.46 -24.47
CA HIS A 22 8.27 32.36 -25.58
C HIS A 22 7.44 33.62 -25.47
N ASP A 23 6.23 33.55 -24.94
CA ASP A 23 5.38 34.72 -24.72
C ASP A 23 5.93 35.63 -23.62
N ILE A 24 6.43 35.02 -22.52
CA ILE A 24 7.14 35.74 -21.47
C ILE A 24 8.41 36.40 -22.01
N ALA A 25 9.20 35.66 -22.79
CA ALA A 25 10.42 36.14 -23.40
C ALA A 25 10.15 37.35 -24.33
N LYS A 26 9.12 37.26 -25.17
CA LYS A 26 8.67 38.34 -26.07
C LYS A 26 8.21 39.57 -25.28
N ALA A 27 7.40 39.37 -24.24
CA ALA A 27 6.88 40.46 -23.42
C ALA A 27 7.99 41.24 -22.66
N LEU A 28 9.02 40.53 -22.21
CA LEU A 28 10.16 41.11 -21.47
C LEU A 28 11.35 41.49 -22.36
N LYS A 29 11.29 41.23 -23.69
CA LYS A 29 12.36 41.42 -24.66
C LYS A 29 13.69 40.76 -24.24
N ILE A 30 13.62 39.48 -23.82
CA ILE A 30 14.77 38.66 -23.41
C ILE A 30 14.69 37.30 -24.08
N ASP A 31 15.78 36.52 -24.03
CA ASP A 31 15.80 35.17 -24.58
C ASP A 31 14.96 34.19 -23.79
N ALA A 32 14.25 33.27 -24.47
CA ALA A 32 13.51 32.19 -23.86
C ALA A 32 14.39 31.27 -22.96
N SER A 33 15.70 31.15 -23.29
CA SER A 33 16.66 30.47 -22.49
C SER A 33 16.88 31.14 -21.11
N THR A 34 16.84 32.48 -21.06
CA THR A 34 16.94 33.24 -19.82
C THR A 34 15.68 33.08 -18.97
N VAL A 35 14.48 33.10 -19.60
CA VAL A 35 13.21 32.81 -18.94
C VAL A 35 13.24 31.40 -18.34
N SER A 36 13.63 30.40 -19.11
CA SER A 36 13.74 29.03 -18.66
C SER A 36 14.70 28.87 -17.48
N ARG A 37 15.87 29.51 -17.51
CA ARG A 37 16.84 29.50 -16.39
C ARG A 37 16.28 30.17 -15.14
N ALA A 38 15.59 31.31 -15.30
CA ALA A 38 14.98 32.01 -14.16
C ALA A 38 13.89 31.19 -13.50
N LEU A 39 12.97 30.58 -14.29
CA LEU A 39 11.90 29.70 -13.80
C LEU A 39 12.44 28.40 -13.14
N ASN A 40 13.67 28.01 -13.46
CA ASN A 40 14.39 26.91 -12.81
C ASN A 40 15.31 27.36 -11.66
N ASN A 41 15.16 28.60 -11.20
CA ASN A 41 15.95 29.21 -10.11
C ASN A 41 17.48 29.12 -10.32
N SER A 42 17.95 29.13 -11.56
CA SER A 42 19.38 29.05 -11.88
C SER A 42 20.19 30.19 -11.23
N PRO A 43 21.36 29.91 -10.64
CA PRO A 43 22.23 30.94 -10.10
C PRO A 43 22.84 31.86 -11.19
N ARG A 44 22.73 31.49 -12.46
CA ARG A 44 23.22 32.28 -13.60
C ARG A 44 22.30 33.46 -13.94
N VAL A 45 21.15 33.60 -13.25
CA VAL A 45 20.20 34.73 -13.46
C VAL A 45 20.09 35.48 -12.16
N SER A 46 20.25 36.81 -12.22
CA SER A 46 20.15 37.68 -11.04
C SER A 46 18.76 37.65 -10.41
N GLN A 47 18.66 37.84 -9.09
CA GLN A 47 17.37 37.80 -8.36
C GLN A 47 16.39 38.82 -8.97
N LYS A 48 16.82 40.05 -9.25
CA LYS A 48 16.00 41.08 -9.89
C LYS A 48 15.39 40.63 -11.22
N THR A 49 16.15 39.85 -12.01
CA THR A 49 15.63 39.31 -13.30
C THR A 49 14.66 38.17 -13.06
N LYS A 50 14.92 37.32 -12.09
CA LYS A 50 13.98 36.24 -11.68
C LYS A 50 12.64 36.83 -11.26
N ASP A 51 12.65 37.86 -10.39
CA ASP A 51 11.44 38.50 -9.88
C ASP A 51 10.59 39.11 -11.00
N ARG A 52 11.25 39.80 -11.97
CA ARG A 52 10.57 40.35 -13.17
C ARG A 52 9.93 39.23 -14.02
N ILE A 53 10.62 38.10 -14.20
CA ILE A 53 10.11 37.00 -15.01
C ILE A 53 8.95 36.31 -14.28
N MET A 54 9.04 36.12 -12.98
CA MET A 54 7.95 35.52 -12.17
C MET A 54 6.70 36.42 -12.18
N ALA A 55 6.87 37.73 -12.01
CA ALA A 55 5.75 38.68 -12.09
C ALA A 55 5.04 38.60 -13.44
N LYS A 56 5.82 38.62 -14.55
CA LYS A 56 5.25 38.51 -15.90
C LYS A 56 4.63 37.15 -16.19
N ALA A 57 5.19 36.04 -15.66
CA ALA A 57 4.61 34.73 -15.77
C ALA A 57 3.24 34.67 -15.09
N ASN A 58 3.12 35.23 -13.88
CA ASN A 58 1.84 35.31 -13.16
C ASN A 58 0.82 36.19 -13.91
N GLU A 59 1.24 37.36 -14.43
CA GLU A 59 0.39 38.25 -15.21
C GLU A 59 -0.19 37.59 -16.47
N LEU A 60 0.63 36.78 -17.16
CA LEU A 60 0.23 36.04 -18.36
C LEU A 60 -0.47 34.72 -18.07
N GLY A 61 -0.72 34.38 -16.80
CA GLY A 61 -1.31 33.08 -16.43
C GLY A 61 -0.43 31.87 -16.84
N TYR A 62 0.89 32.09 -16.96
CA TYR A 62 1.80 31.01 -17.38
C TYR A 62 1.80 29.87 -16.37
N GLN A 63 1.36 28.70 -16.81
CA GLN A 63 1.54 27.46 -16.08
C GLN A 63 2.72 26.69 -16.65
N ARG A 64 3.66 26.33 -15.78
CA ARG A 64 4.83 25.56 -16.19
C ARG A 64 4.39 24.24 -16.79
N ASN A 65 4.73 24.00 -18.05
CA ASN A 65 4.52 22.69 -18.66
C ASN A 65 5.52 21.68 -18.06
N LEU A 66 5.08 20.98 -17.01
CA LEU A 66 5.88 19.96 -16.32
C LEU A 66 6.26 18.83 -17.27
N LEU A 67 5.38 18.45 -18.22
CA LEU A 67 5.66 17.42 -19.22
C LEU A 67 6.88 17.79 -20.09
N ALA A 68 6.95 19.01 -20.60
CA ALA A 68 8.09 19.49 -21.42
C ALA A 68 9.37 19.63 -20.58
N SER A 69 9.26 19.98 -19.30
CA SER A 69 10.39 20.06 -18.37
C SER A 69 10.92 18.67 -18.04
N ASN A 70 10.04 17.72 -17.78
CA ASN A 70 10.32 16.33 -17.39
C ASN A 70 10.95 15.54 -18.55
N LEU A 71 10.49 15.78 -19.79
CA LEU A 71 11.11 15.21 -21.00
C LEU A 71 12.59 15.57 -21.13
N ARG A 72 12.98 16.81 -20.77
CA ARG A 72 14.40 17.24 -20.78
C ARG A 72 15.23 16.61 -19.67
N LYS A 73 14.62 16.40 -18.49
CA LYS A 73 15.31 15.86 -17.32
C LYS A 73 15.30 14.35 -17.28
N LYS A 74 14.55 13.66 -18.14
CA LYS A 74 14.26 12.22 -18.10
C LYS A 74 13.72 11.74 -16.74
N LYS A 75 13.15 12.65 -15.94
CA LYS A 75 12.55 12.39 -14.62
C LYS A 75 11.21 13.09 -14.54
N THR A 76 10.20 12.39 -14.04
CA THR A 76 8.84 12.95 -13.85
C THR A 76 8.62 13.48 -12.44
N SER A 77 9.52 13.17 -11.50
CA SER A 77 9.35 13.39 -10.06
C SER A 77 8.01 12.84 -9.58
N THR A 78 7.67 11.66 -10.06
CA THR A 78 6.41 10.98 -9.75
C THR A 78 6.68 9.50 -9.51
N ILE A 79 6.17 8.96 -8.41
CA ILE A 79 6.19 7.54 -8.11
C ILE A 79 4.77 6.97 -8.15
N GLY A 80 4.65 5.71 -8.56
CA GLY A 80 3.40 4.95 -8.51
C GLY A 80 3.31 4.14 -7.23
N VAL A 81 2.11 4.01 -6.68
CA VAL A 81 1.81 3.13 -5.54
C VAL A 81 0.63 2.24 -5.91
N ILE A 82 0.81 0.93 -5.87
CA ILE A 82 -0.26 -0.04 -6.11
C ILE A 82 -0.54 -0.79 -4.81
N VAL A 83 -1.78 -0.68 -4.33
CA VAL A 83 -2.29 -1.38 -3.15
C VAL A 83 -3.48 -2.26 -3.50
N PRO A 84 -3.70 -3.36 -2.77
CA PRO A 84 -4.90 -4.19 -2.96
C PRO A 84 -6.19 -3.44 -2.64
N ARG A 85 -6.26 -2.73 -1.50
CA ARG A 85 -7.45 -1.99 -1.04
C ARG A 85 -7.07 -0.74 -0.23
N ILE A 86 -7.40 0.43 -0.73
CA ILE A 86 -7.17 1.72 -0.03
C ILE A 86 -8.00 1.80 1.26
N SER A 87 -9.17 1.15 1.29
CA SER A 87 -10.10 1.18 2.44
C SER A 87 -9.63 0.41 3.68
N ARG A 88 -8.51 -0.30 3.62
CA ARG A 88 -7.91 -0.96 4.79
C ARG A 88 -7.00 0.02 5.52
N HIS A 89 -7.17 0.14 6.82
CA HIS A 89 -6.38 1.08 7.65
C HIS A 89 -4.87 0.87 7.49
N PHE A 90 -4.43 -0.37 7.46
CA PHE A 90 -3.03 -0.70 7.21
C PHE A 90 -2.51 -0.04 5.94
N PHE A 91 -3.19 -0.20 4.80
CA PHE A 91 -2.75 0.41 3.54
C PHE A 91 -2.87 1.93 3.54
N SER A 92 -3.89 2.51 4.18
CA SER A 92 -3.99 3.97 4.30
C SER A 92 -2.85 4.54 5.15
N SER A 93 -2.44 3.84 6.21
CA SER A 93 -1.29 4.19 7.04
C SER A 93 0.04 4.10 6.25
N VAL A 94 0.22 3.03 5.46
CA VAL A 94 1.40 2.89 4.57
C VAL A 94 1.43 4.03 3.55
N ILE A 95 0.29 4.33 2.90
CA ILE A 95 0.17 5.42 1.92
C ILE A 95 0.53 6.76 2.56
N SER A 96 0.11 7.03 3.80
CA SER A 96 0.48 8.26 4.51
C SER A 96 1.99 8.38 4.70
N GLY A 97 2.67 7.28 5.10
CA GLY A 97 4.12 7.27 5.22
C GLY A 97 4.86 7.43 3.88
N ILE A 98 4.29 6.87 2.81
CA ILE A 98 4.81 7.03 1.44
C ILE A 98 4.68 8.48 1.00
N GLU A 99 3.50 9.06 1.15
CA GLU A 99 3.17 10.41 0.67
C GLU A 99 4.03 11.45 1.37
N GLU A 100 4.11 11.43 2.69
CA GLU A 100 4.94 12.37 3.46
C GLU A 100 6.42 12.29 3.04
N THR A 101 6.97 11.07 2.92
CA THR A 101 8.37 10.89 2.53
C THR A 101 8.64 11.32 1.09
N ALA A 102 7.70 11.05 0.18
CA ALA A 102 7.80 11.44 -1.23
C ALA A 102 7.69 12.96 -1.39
N TYR A 103 6.75 13.60 -0.67
CA TYR A 103 6.55 15.05 -0.67
C TYR A 103 7.81 15.79 -0.24
N ASP A 104 8.42 15.37 0.88
CA ASP A 104 9.67 15.96 1.39
C ASP A 104 10.84 15.83 0.40
N ALA A 105 10.84 14.78 -0.41
CA ALA A 105 11.81 14.55 -1.47
C ALA A 105 11.44 15.26 -2.81
N GLY A 106 10.33 15.98 -2.88
CA GLY A 106 9.86 16.68 -4.07
C GLY A 106 9.25 15.77 -5.14
N TYR A 107 8.69 14.62 -4.74
CA TYR A 107 7.97 13.69 -5.60
C TYR A 107 6.46 13.76 -5.40
N ASN A 108 5.72 13.57 -6.49
CA ASN A 108 4.29 13.32 -6.46
C ASN A 108 4.01 11.82 -6.37
N VAL A 109 2.85 11.45 -5.82
CA VAL A 109 2.43 10.07 -5.68
C VAL A 109 1.15 9.81 -6.48
N ILE A 110 1.16 8.78 -7.34
CA ILE A 110 -0.04 8.27 -8.02
C ILE A 110 -0.46 6.99 -7.31
N ILE A 111 -1.59 7.04 -6.59
CA ILE A 111 -2.12 5.91 -5.85
C ILE A 111 -3.10 5.14 -6.71
N CYS A 112 -2.89 3.84 -6.83
CA CYS A 112 -3.69 2.90 -7.60
C CYS A 112 -4.18 1.74 -6.73
N GLN A 113 -5.36 1.20 -7.05
CA GLN A 113 -5.97 0.11 -6.31
C GLN A 113 -6.31 -1.07 -7.23
N SER A 114 -5.77 -2.27 -6.93
CA SER A 114 -6.01 -3.49 -7.72
C SER A 114 -7.33 -4.19 -7.40
N LEU A 115 -7.95 -3.92 -6.24
CA LEU A 115 -9.14 -4.62 -5.70
C LEU A 115 -8.96 -6.14 -5.62
N GLU A 116 -7.75 -6.59 -5.29
CA GLU A 116 -7.39 -8.01 -5.18
C GLU A 116 -7.47 -8.78 -6.52
N GLN A 117 -7.40 -8.09 -7.67
CA GLN A 117 -7.54 -8.67 -9.00
C GLN A 117 -6.23 -8.56 -9.79
N LEU A 118 -5.67 -9.69 -10.22
CA LEU A 118 -4.47 -9.74 -11.05
C LEU A 118 -4.63 -8.97 -12.37
N LYS A 119 -5.81 -9.08 -13.00
CA LYS A 119 -6.09 -8.35 -14.25
C LYS A 119 -5.98 -6.84 -14.09
N ARG A 120 -6.48 -6.30 -12.96
CA ARG A 120 -6.38 -4.87 -12.64
C ARG A 120 -4.95 -4.47 -12.32
N GLU A 121 -4.24 -5.27 -11.53
CA GLU A 121 -2.85 -5.03 -11.18
C GLU A 121 -1.97 -4.91 -12.43
N ARG A 122 -2.11 -5.85 -13.39
CA ARG A 122 -1.42 -5.79 -14.70
C ARG A 122 -1.70 -4.47 -15.42
N LYS A 123 -2.98 -4.06 -15.50
CA LYS A 123 -3.38 -2.82 -16.17
C LYS A 123 -2.84 -1.57 -15.48
N LEU A 124 -2.78 -1.57 -14.16
CA LEU A 124 -2.22 -0.45 -13.37
C LEU A 124 -0.71 -0.32 -13.61
N VAL A 125 0.04 -1.44 -13.63
CA VAL A 125 1.46 -1.43 -13.98
C VAL A 125 1.66 -0.83 -15.37
N GLU A 126 0.92 -1.29 -16.39
CA GLU A 126 0.98 -0.72 -17.75
C GLU A 126 0.69 0.79 -17.76
N THR A 127 -0.31 1.22 -16.99
CA THR A 127 -0.70 2.64 -16.91
C THR A 127 0.41 3.48 -16.27
N LEU A 128 1.01 3.02 -15.17
CA LEU A 128 2.12 3.72 -14.52
C LEU A 128 3.36 3.81 -15.43
N LEU A 129 3.69 2.74 -16.14
CA LEU A 129 4.77 2.73 -17.12
C LEU A 129 4.51 3.70 -18.29
N ALA A 130 3.26 3.76 -18.79
CA ALA A 130 2.86 4.71 -19.84
C ALA A 130 2.95 6.17 -19.36
N ASN A 131 2.66 6.42 -18.08
CA ASN A 131 2.83 7.73 -17.44
C ASN A 131 4.29 8.04 -17.07
N ARG A 132 5.23 7.12 -17.34
CA ARG A 132 6.67 7.28 -17.09
C ARG A 132 6.97 7.65 -15.64
N VAL A 133 6.32 7.00 -14.68
CA VAL A 133 6.70 7.17 -13.28
C VAL A 133 8.16 6.78 -13.07
N ASP A 134 8.86 7.47 -12.17
CA ASP A 134 10.27 7.25 -11.92
C ASP A 134 10.54 5.94 -11.13
N GLY A 135 9.51 5.44 -10.43
CA GLY A 135 9.55 4.16 -9.71
C GLY A 135 8.18 3.75 -9.19
N VAL A 136 8.05 2.53 -8.70
CA VAL A 136 6.77 1.95 -8.21
C VAL A 136 6.95 1.25 -6.88
N LEU A 137 6.07 1.55 -5.92
CA LEU A 137 5.86 0.76 -4.70
C LEU A 137 4.64 -0.14 -4.88
N LEU A 138 4.77 -1.42 -4.58
CA LEU A 138 3.74 -2.41 -4.89
C LEU A 138 3.51 -3.39 -3.75
N SER A 139 2.25 -3.56 -3.33
CA SER A 139 1.76 -4.73 -2.60
C SER A 139 0.86 -5.52 -3.54
N VAL A 140 1.25 -6.77 -3.83
CA VAL A 140 0.57 -7.59 -4.85
C VAL A 140 -0.84 -8.00 -4.43
N SER A 141 -1.71 -8.23 -5.42
CA SER A 141 -3.08 -8.69 -5.18
C SER A 141 -3.12 -10.15 -4.71
N MET A 142 -4.23 -10.53 -4.09
CA MET A 142 -4.45 -11.91 -3.62
C MET A 142 -4.46 -12.93 -4.78
N GLU A 143 -4.77 -12.50 -6.00
CA GLU A 143 -4.78 -13.35 -7.20
C GLU A 143 -3.42 -13.42 -7.90
N THR A 144 -2.38 -12.73 -7.40
CA THR A 144 -1.08 -12.67 -8.08
C THR A 144 -0.27 -13.94 -7.83
N VAL A 145 -0.49 -14.94 -8.68
CA VAL A 145 0.29 -16.19 -8.76
C VAL A 145 1.25 -16.15 -9.95
N GLU A 146 1.00 -15.30 -10.94
CA GLU A 146 1.84 -15.05 -12.10
C GLU A 146 2.29 -13.58 -12.11
N TYR A 147 3.56 -13.32 -12.24
CA TYR A 147 4.13 -11.97 -12.12
C TYR A 147 4.94 -11.51 -13.37
N GLY A 148 4.59 -12.03 -14.55
CA GLY A 148 5.22 -11.62 -15.82
C GLY A 148 5.15 -10.12 -16.10
N HIS A 149 4.10 -9.41 -15.65
CA HIS A 149 3.97 -7.97 -15.75
C HIS A 149 5.00 -7.22 -14.88
N LEU A 150 5.41 -7.77 -13.75
CA LEU A 150 6.44 -7.21 -12.88
C LEU A 150 7.83 -7.46 -13.45
N LEU A 151 8.07 -8.65 -14.04
CA LEU A 151 9.30 -8.93 -14.77
C LEU A 151 9.47 -8.00 -15.97
N LYS A 152 8.37 -7.69 -16.69
CA LYS A 152 8.37 -6.70 -17.77
C LYS A 152 8.75 -5.30 -17.25
N MET A 153 8.26 -4.89 -16.08
CA MET A 153 8.62 -3.62 -15.44
C MET A 153 10.12 -3.59 -15.10
N LYS A 154 10.65 -4.68 -14.50
CA LYS A 154 12.08 -4.86 -14.23
C LYS A 154 12.92 -4.72 -15.49
N ASN A 155 12.55 -5.44 -16.55
CA ASN A 155 13.28 -5.44 -17.83
C ASN A 155 13.24 -4.07 -18.54
N ASN A 156 12.23 -3.26 -18.30
CA ASN A 156 12.15 -1.87 -18.78
C ASN A 156 13.02 -0.91 -17.97
N GLY A 157 13.71 -1.38 -16.93
CA GLY A 157 14.58 -0.58 -16.09
C GLY A 157 13.86 0.41 -15.18
N THR A 158 12.56 0.22 -14.93
CA THR A 158 11.81 1.03 -13.96
C THR A 158 12.03 0.45 -12.56
N PRO A 159 12.67 1.18 -11.63
CA PRO A 159 12.83 0.73 -10.27
C PRO A 159 11.48 0.44 -9.61
N PHE A 160 11.38 -0.66 -8.89
CA PHE A 160 10.22 -0.96 -8.08
C PHE A 160 10.58 -1.78 -6.85
N LEU A 161 9.76 -1.68 -5.83
CA LEU A 161 9.99 -2.30 -4.53
C LEU A 161 8.67 -2.83 -3.99
N PHE A 162 8.72 -3.98 -3.33
CA PHE A 162 7.57 -4.54 -2.66
C PHE A 162 7.43 -4.03 -1.22
N PHE A 163 6.20 -3.93 -0.76
CA PHE A 163 5.88 -3.81 0.64
C PHE A 163 4.71 -4.72 0.99
N ASP A 164 4.67 -5.22 2.24
CA ASP A 164 3.65 -6.14 2.74
C ASP A 164 3.62 -7.47 1.97
N ARG A 165 3.08 -7.49 0.77
CA ARG A 165 3.01 -8.68 -0.09
C ARG A 165 3.99 -8.58 -1.24
N HIS A 166 4.74 -9.64 -1.47
CA HIS A 166 5.79 -9.70 -2.49
C HIS A 166 5.71 -10.98 -3.32
N CYS A 167 6.37 -10.95 -4.47
CA CYS A 167 6.70 -12.11 -5.28
C CYS A 167 8.19 -12.41 -5.13
N GLU A 168 8.57 -13.67 -5.33
CA GLU A 168 9.97 -14.09 -5.35
C GLU A 168 10.62 -13.70 -6.69
N ILE A 169 11.01 -12.43 -6.81
CA ILE A 169 11.74 -11.88 -7.95
C ILE A 169 13.12 -11.49 -7.47
N GLU A 170 14.16 -12.07 -8.07
CA GLU A 170 15.55 -11.74 -7.76
C GLU A 170 15.82 -10.25 -7.96
N ASP A 171 16.74 -9.69 -7.17
CA ASP A 171 17.17 -8.28 -7.21
C ASP A 171 16.03 -7.25 -7.10
N VAL A 172 14.97 -7.55 -6.36
CA VAL A 172 13.90 -6.62 -6.01
C VAL A 172 13.83 -6.46 -4.51
N SER A 173 13.98 -5.23 -4.04
CA SER A 173 13.92 -4.92 -2.61
C SER A 173 12.50 -5.08 -2.06
N SER A 174 12.40 -5.32 -0.76
CA SER A 174 11.11 -5.46 -0.08
C SER A 174 11.13 -4.92 1.36
N VAL A 175 9.99 -4.38 1.81
CA VAL A 175 9.78 -3.97 3.20
C VAL A 175 8.58 -4.74 3.75
N LEU A 176 8.83 -5.63 4.67
CA LEU A 176 7.90 -6.64 5.17
C LEU A 176 7.76 -6.53 6.69
N ILE A 177 6.82 -7.27 7.25
CA ILE A 177 6.77 -7.56 8.68
C ILE A 177 7.12 -9.02 8.95
N ASP A 178 7.41 -9.33 10.21
CA ASP A 178 7.56 -10.71 10.65
C ASP A 178 6.18 -11.35 10.86
N ASP A 179 5.56 -11.79 9.76
CA ASP A 179 4.25 -12.45 9.76
C ASP A 179 4.27 -13.78 10.52
N PHE A 180 5.42 -14.48 10.53
CA PHE A 180 5.57 -15.71 11.31
C PHE A 180 5.47 -15.41 12.79
N GLN A 181 6.26 -14.44 13.27
CA GLN A 181 6.24 -14.07 14.68
C GLN A 181 4.88 -13.51 15.09
N GLY A 182 4.23 -12.67 14.23
CA GLY A 182 2.88 -12.17 14.50
C GLY A 182 1.85 -13.30 14.63
N GLY A 183 1.88 -14.31 13.76
CA GLY A 183 1.00 -15.48 13.85
C GLY A 183 1.29 -16.35 15.06
N PHE A 184 2.57 -16.46 15.43
CA PHE A 184 3.00 -17.15 16.64
C PHE A 184 2.49 -16.44 17.89
N ASP A 185 2.72 -15.15 18.03
CA ASP A 185 2.34 -14.34 19.20
C ASP A 185 0.82 -14.32 19.42
N ALA A 186 0.05 -14.16 18.33
CA ALA A 186 -1.41 -14.22 18.39
C ALA A 186 -1.93 -15.56 18.91
N THR A 187 -1.34 -16.66 18.46
CA THR A 187 -1.74 -17.99 18.86
C THR A 187 -1.26 -18.35 20.26
N GLU A 188 -0.02 -18.02 20.59
CA GLU A 188 0.53 -18.24 21.92
C GLU A 188 -0.25 -17.46 22.98
N HIS A 189 -0.66 -16.22 22.70
CA HIS A 189 -1.51 -15.44 23.60
C HIS A 189 -2.82 -16.18 23.90
N LEU A 190 -3.51 -16.76 22.90
CA LEU A 190 -4.71 -17.57 23.13
C LEU A 190 -4.42 -18.80 24.00
N ILE A 191 -3.32 -19.48 23.77
CA ILE A 191 -2.90 -20.66 24.55
C ILE A 191 -2.66 -20.28 26.02
N LEU A 192 -1.92 -19.21 26.26
CA LEU A 192 -1.60 -18.71 27.61
C LEU A 192 -2.86 -18.25 28.35
N ASN A 193 -3.90 -17.83 27.65
CA ASN A 193 -5.23 -17.52 28.20
C ASN A 193 -6.13 -18.76 28.27
N GLY A 194 -5.58 -19.96 28.20
CA GLY A 194 -6.23 -21.23 28.49
C GLY A 194 -6.95 -21.90 27.32
N CYS A 195 -6.85 -21.38 26.09
CA CYS A 195 -7.46 -21.99 24.91
C CYS A 195 -6.70 -23.26 24.49
N LYS A 196 -7.45 -24.30 24.10
CA LYS A 196 -6.92 -25.63 23.71
C LYS A 196 -7.33 -26.03 22.28
N ASN A 197 -8.49 -25.59 21.83
CA ASN A 197 -8.98 -25.87 20.48
C ASN A 197 -9.07 -24.51 19.74
N ILE A 198 -8.01 -24.13 19.06
CA ILE A 198 -7.89 -22.80 18.44
C ILE A 198 -8.11 -22.91 16.94
N GLY A 199 -9.17 -22.28 16.43
CA GLY A 199 -9.40 -22.10 14.99
C GLY A 199 -8.47 -21.07 14.40
N HIS A 200 -8.08 -21.22 13.13
CA HIS A 200 -7.32 -20.21 12.39
C HIS A 200 -8.00 -19.84 11.08
N PHE A 201 -8.42 -18.58 10.97
CA PHE A 201 -8.92 -18.02 9.71
C PHE A 201 -7.75 -17.48 8.91
N SER A 202 -7.43 -18.10 7.79
CA SER A 202 -6.30 -17.77 6.94
C SER A 202 -6.72 -17.42 5.52
N GLY A 203 -5.87 -16.65 4.83
CA GLY A 203 -5.99 -16.40 3.41
C GLY A 203 -5.34 -17.47 2.54
N PRO A 204 -5.27 -17.24 1.20
CA PRO A 204 -4.58 -18.12 0.25
C PRO A 204 -3.12 -18.36 0.64
N GLN A 205 -2.70 -19.61 0.65
CA GLN A 205 -1.35 -20.02 1.10
C GLN A 205 -0.26 -19.74 0.05
N GLU A 206 -0.65 -19.36 -1.14
CA GLU A 206 0.21 -18.86 -2.22
C GLU A 206 0.89 -17.53 -1.81
N LEU A 207 0.20 -16.71 -1.02
CA LEU A 207 0.76 -15.48 -0.47
C LEU A 207 1.61 -15.77 0.77
N ALA A 208 2.84 -15.31 0.76
CA ALA A 208 3.81 -15.51 1.84
C ALA A 208 3.28 -15.04 3.20
N ILE A 209 2.56 -13.92 3.27
CA ILE A 209 2.00 -13.38 4.52
C ILE A 209 1.09 -14.41 5.22
N TYR A 210 0.16 -15.03 4.50
CA TYR A 210 -0.77 -16.00 5.09
C TYR A 210 -0.10 -17.35 5.37
N ARG A 211 0.84 -17.77 4.51
CA ARG A 211 1.66 -18.96 4.74
C ARG A 211 2.47 -18.81 6.03
N ASN A 212 3.10 -17.65 6.24
CA ASN A 212 3.92 -17.37 7.41
C ASN A 212 3.07 -17.25 8.70
N ARG A 213 1.92 -16.54 8.67
CA ARG A 213 0.98 -16.47 9.81
C ARG A 213 0.50 -17.86 10.19
N THR A 214 0.16 -18.70 9.21
CA THR A 214 -0.24 -20.11 9.45
C THR A 214 0.93 -20.95 10.00
N ALA A 215 2.16 -20.71 9.54
CA ALA A 215 3.34 -21.38 10.09
C ALA A 215 3.60 -20.97 11.55
N GLY A 216 3.44 -19.70 11.89
CA GLY A 216 3.50 -19.17 13.26
C GLY A 216 2.44 -19.81 14.16
N TYR A 217 1.17 -19.88 13.70
CA TYR A 217 0.09 -20.56 14.38
C TYR A 217 0.44 -22.03 14.70
N ARG A 218 0.91 -22.79 13.71
CA ARG A 218 1.32 -24.17 13.90
C ARG A 218 2.48 -24.31 14.88
N LYS A 219 3.45 -23.38 14.81
CA LYS A 219 4.61 -23.41 15.69
C LYS A 219 4.26 -23.14 17.15
N ALA A 220 3.31 -22.25 17.42
CA ALA A 220 2.79 -22.01 18.76
C ALA A 220 2.08 -23.25 19.32
N LEU A 221 1.23 -23.91 18.53
CA LEU A 221 0.60 -25.17 18.94
C LEU A 221 1.65 -26.25 19.25
N GLU A 222 2.66 -26.42 18.39
CA GLU A 222 3.76 -27.38 18.58
C GLU A 222 4.53 -27.10 19.88
N LYS A 223 4.91 -25.85 20.14
CA LYS A 223 5.63 -25.44 21.35
C LYS A 223 4.88 -25.86 22.63
N HIS A 224 3.55 -25.69 22.60
CA HIS A 224 2.69 -26.02 23.75
C HIS A 224 2.09 -27.42 23.70
N LYS A 225 2.59 -28.30 22.79
CA LYS A 225 2.17 -29.70 22.64
C LYS A 225 0.66 -29.89 22.38
N ILE A 226 0.04 -28.89 21.70
CA ILE A 226 -1.34 -28.97 21.25
C ILE A 226 -1.36 -29.53 19.83
N PRO A 227 -2.09 -30.64 19.56
CA PRO A 227 -2.13 -31.23 18.23
C PRO A 227 -2.79 -30.30 17.21
N PHE A 228 -2.15 -30.13 16.06
CA PHE A 228 -2.76 -29.43 14.93
C PHE A 228 -3.91 -30.26 14.35
N LYS A 229 -5.06 -29.63 14.14
CA LYS A 229 -6.25 -30.20 13.50
C LYS A 229 -6.57 -29.46 12.22
N SER A 230 -6.62 -30.17 11.10
CA SER A 230 -6.80 -29.56 9.77
C SER A 230 -8.14 -28.84 9.62
N GLU A 231 -9.19 -29.33 10.26
CA GLU A 231 -10.54 -28.76 10.26
C GLU A 231 -10.65 -27.43 11.01
N LEU A 232 -9.65 -27.10 11.83
CA LEU A 232 -9.54 -25.79 12.49
C LEU A 232 -8.88 -24.74 11.62
N LEU A 233 -8.28 -25.11 10.47
CA LEU A 233 -7.70 -24.16 9.51
C LEU A 233 -8.69 -23.85 8.41
N ILE A 234 -9.34 -22.70 8.49
CA ILE A 234 -10.35 -22.22 7.53
C ILE A 234 -9.73 -21.19 6.59
N ARG A 235 -9.70 -21.51 5.30
CA ARG A 235 -9.14 -20.64 4.25
C ARG A 235 -10.26 -19.90 3.53
N SER A 236 -10.07 -18.58 3.33
CA SER A 236 -11.07 -17.73 2.68
C SER A 236 -10.41 -16.47 2.10
N ARG A 237 -11.22 -15.54 1.59
CA ARG A 237 -10.76 -14.20 1.18
C ARG A 237 -10.67 -13.21 2.37
N LEU A 238 -10.96 -13.68 3.58
CA LEU A 238 -10.90 -12.90 4.81
C LEU A 238 -11.76 -11.62 4.79
N MET A 239 -12.91 -11.70 4.15
CA MET A 239 -13.94 -10.66 4.21
C MET A 239 -14.82 -10.88 5.46
N GLU A 240 -15.64 -9.90 5.82
CA GLU A 240 -16.52 -9.97 6.99
C GLU A 240 -17.45 -11.20 6.94
N ASN A 241 -18.07 -11.44 5.78
CA ASN A 241 -18.92 -12.62 5.57
C ASN A 241 -18.15 -13.92 5.69
N ASP A 242 -16.90 -13.96 5.23
CA ASP A 242 -16.06 -15.16 5.36
C ASP A 242 -15.77 -15.48 6.83
N GLY A 243 -15.59 -14.45 7.67
CA GLY A 243 -15.43 -14.61 9.10
C GLY A 243 -16.70 -15.21 9.76
N ALA A 244 -17.87 -14.74 9.36
CA ALA A 244 -19.15 -15.29 9.84
C ALA A 244 -19.34 -16.76 9.43
N GLU A 245 -19.07 -17.13 8.17
CA GLU A 245 -19.12 -18.51 7.70
C GLU A 245 -18.06 -19.41 8.40
N GLY A 246 -16.87 -18.85 8.64
CA GLY A 246 -15.85 -19.53 9.42
C GLY A 246 -16.31 -19.82 10.86
N ALA A 247 -16.93 -18.85 11.52
CA ALA A 247 -17.48 -19.01 12.86
C ALA A 247 -18.60 -20.08 12.89
N LYS A 248 -19.50 -20.07 11.93
CA LYS A 248 -20.53 -21.11 11.75
C LYS A 248 -19.92 -22.49 11.60
N THR A 249 -18.86 -22.61 10.79
CA THR A 249 -18.14 -23.86 10.60
C THR A 249 -17.54 -24.38 11.92
N LEU A 250 -16.88 -23.49 12.69
CA LEU A 250 -16.30 -23.87 13.99
C LEU A 250 -17.35 -24.32 14.99
N LEU A 251 -18.53 -23.69 15.03
CA LEU A 251 -19.62 -24.09 15.92
C LEU A 251 -20.26 -25.43 15.53
N SER A 252 -20.12 -25.87 14.27
CA SER A 252 -20.65 -27.16 13.80
C SER A 252 -19.75 -28.38 14.13
N LEU A 253 -18.53 -28.11 14.63
CA LEU A 253 -17.61 -29.19 14.98
C LEU A 253 -18.10 -30.02 16.19
N PRO A 254 -17.78 -31.31 16.26
CA PRO A 254 -18.25 -32.20 17.33
C PRO A 254 -17.59 -31.96 18.70
N TYR A 255 -16.78 -30.90 18.81
CA TYR A 255 -16.10 -30.51 20.05
C TYR A 255 -16.05 -28.97 20.14
N LYS A 256 -15.94 -28.47 21.37
CA LYS A 256 -15.89 -27.02 21.63
C LYS A 256 -14.58 -26.42 21.10
N VAL A 257 -14.69 -25.39 20.26
CA VAL A 257 -13.61 -24.48 19.91
C VAL A 257 -13.65 -23.33 20.93
N ASP A 258 -12.51 -22.99 21.52
CA ASP A 258 -12.39 -22.04 22.62
C ASP A 258 -11.49 -20.84 22.32
N GLY A 259 -10.86 -20.81 21.13
CA GLY A 259 -10.07 -19.70 20.63
C GLY A 259 -10.14 -19.57 19.12
N VAL A 260 -9.96 -18.35 18.59
CA VAL A 260 -9.81 -18.06 17.14
C VAL A 260 -8.69 -17.07 16.94
N PHE A 261 -7.72 -17.45 16.11
CA PHE A 261 -6.79 -16.51 15.49
C PHE A 261 -7.24 -16.23 14.06
N SER A 262 -7.59 -14.98 13.78
CA SER A 262 -7.93 -14.53 12.42
C SER A 262 -6.76 -13.75 11.82
N ALA A 263 -6.36 -14.11 10.60
CA ALA A 263 -5.28 -13.46 9.88
C ALA A 263 -5.61 -12.00 9.42
N ASN A 264 -6.80 -11.48 9.73
CA ASN A 264 -7.11 -10.05 9.72
C ASN A 264 -8.28 -9.72 10.66
N ASP A 265 -8.41 -8.45 11.02
CA ASP A 265 -9.46 -7.97 11.92
C ASP A 265 -10.86 -8.02 11.28
N VAL A 266 -10.97 -7.83 9.98
CA VAL A 266 -12.27 -7.79 9.30
C VAL A 266 -13.00 -9.12 9.38
N ALA A 267 -12.29 -10.24 9.14
CA ALA A 267 -12.86 -11.57 9.32
C ALA A 267 -13.08 -11.87 10.81
N ALA A 268 -12.18 -11.42 11.71
CA ALA A 268 -12.39 -11.54 13.15
C ALA A 268 -13.70 -10.87 13.60
N ILE A 269 -13.95 -9.64 13.15
CA ILE A 269 -15.17 -8.88 13.45
C ILE A 269 -16.42 -9.60 12.89
N GLY A 270 -16.33 -10.15 11.67
CA GLY A 270 -17.41 -10.96 11.10
C GLY A 270 -17.75 -12.17 11.95
N ALA A 271 -16.72 -12.87 12.45
CA ALA A 271 -16.88 -13.99 13.37
C ALA A 271 -17.49 -13.55 14.71
N MET A 272 -17.01 -12.46 15.29
CA MET A 272 -17.53 -11.92 16.55
C MET A 272 -19.03 -11.60 16.45
N LYS A 273 -19.45 -10.97 15.35
CA LYS A 273 -20.88 -10.69 15.09
C LYS A 273 -21.72 -11.97 15.04
N TYR A 274 -21.19 -12.99 14.35
CA TYR A 274 -21.88 -14.27 14.26
C TYR A 274 -21.95 -14.99 15.63
N PHE A 275 -20.84 -15.09 16.36
CA PHE A 275 -20.81 -15.68 17.69
C PHE A 275 -21.81 -15.02 18.65
N LYS A 276 -21.83 -13.68 18.69
CA LYS A 276 -22.80 -12.93 19.50
C LYS A 276 -24.25 -13.26 19.10
N LYS A 277 -24.56 -13.34 17.81
CA LYS A 277 -25.89 -13.72 17.32
C LYS A 277 -26.32 -15.10 17.80
N GLU A 278 -25.39 -16.05 17.87
CA GLU A 278 -25.63 -17.41 18.36
C GLU A 278 -25.54 -17.52 19.90
N GLY A 279 -25.42 -16.42 20.61
CA GLY A 279 -25.36 -16.39 22.08
C GLY A 279 -24.04 -16.86 22.69
N VAL A 280 -22.98 -16.97 21.88
CA VAL A 280 -21.63 -17.34 22.35
C VAL A 280 -20.96 -16.11 22.95
N ARG A 281 -20.48 -16.23 24.19
CA ARG A 281 -19.82 -15.15 24.92
C ARG A 281 -18.36 -15.03 24.54
N ILE A 282 -17.93 -13.80 24.27
CA ILE A 282 -16.55 -13.46 23.97
C ILE A 282 -16.04 -12.58 25.11
N PRO A 283 -14.97 -12.94 25.83
CA PRO A 283 -14.04 -14.07 25.59
C PRO A 283 -14.39 -15.37 26.32
N ASP A 284 -15.41 -15.43 27.18
CA ASP A 284 -15.66 -16.54 28.12
C ASP A 284 -15.79 -17.91 27.45
N ASP A 285 -16.58 -17.98 26.37
CA ASP A 285 -16.80 -19.24 25.63
C ASP A 285 -15.79 -19.40 24.50
N ILE A 286 -15.40 -18.29 23.83
CA ILE A 286 -14.43 -18.28 22.74
C ILE A 286 -13.62 -16.97 22.76
N ALA A 287 -12.30 -17.08 22.87
CA ALA A 287 -11.40 -15.94 22.79
C ALA A 287 -10.98 -15.66 21.34
N ILE A 288 -10.82 -14.40 20.97
CA ILE A 288 -10.54 -14.03 19.58
C ILE A 288 -9.36 -13.06 19.50
N VAL A 289 -8.42 -13.34 18.59
CA VAL A 289 -7.31 -12.47 18.22
C VAL A 289 -7.35 -12.19 16.72
N GLY A 290 -7.26 -10.94 16.33
CA GLY A 290 -7.17 -10.48 14.95
C GLY A 290 -5.75 -10.15 14.49
N PHE A 291 -5.67 -9.41 13.39
CA PHE A 291 -4.41 -8.96 12.80
C PHE A 291 -4.65 -7.68 11.97
N SER A 292 -3.83 -6.66 12.11
CA SER A 292 -3.77 -5.36 11.43
C SER A 292 -4.19 -4.15 12.26
N ASN A 293 -4.72 -4.33 13.45
CA ASN A 293 -5.14 -3.26 14.36
C ASN A 293 -6.01 -2.19 13.65
N GLU A 294 -7.07 -2.65 12.96
CA GLU A 294 -8.05 -1.74 12.36
C GLU A 294 -8.66 -0.84 13.46
N PRO A 295 -8.88 0.47 13.25
CA PRO A 295 -9.40 1.37 14.29
C PRO A 295 -10.71 0.90 14.92
N VAL A 296 -11.57 0.24 14.14
CA VAL A 296 -12.83 -0.33 14.63
C VAL A 296 -12.62 -1.43 15.68
N SER A 297 -11.45 -2.09 15.69
CA SER A 297 -11.11 -3.14 16.66
C SER A 297 -11.07 -2.64 18.10
N ALA A 298 -10.75 -1.36 18.29
CA ALA A 298 -10.78 -0.72 19.62
C ALA A 298 -12.18 -0.19 20.00
N MET A 299 -13.11 -0.05 19.05
CA MET A 299 -14.41 0.59 19.24
C MET A 299 -15.56 -0.39 19.42
N ILE A 300 -15.37 -1.65 19.02
CA ILE A 300 -16.39 -2.70 19.17
C ILE A 300 -16.41 -3.24 20.59
N ASP A 301 -17.52 -3.87 20.97
CA ASP A 301 -17.68 -4.54 22.25
C ASP A 301 -17.88 -6.05 22.05
N PRO A 302 -17.05 -6.91 22.70
CA PRO A 302 -15.77 -6.58 23.33
C PRO A 302 -14.75 -6.05 22.33
N SER A 303 -13.82 -5.20 22.78
CA SER A 303 -12.73 -4.70 21.94
C SER A 303 -11.78 -5.81 21.52
N LEU A 304 -11.37 -5.81 20.23
CA LEU A 304 -10.62 -6.91 19.62
C LEU A 304 -9.11 -6.82 19.91
N THR A 305 -8.58 -7.85 20.56
CA THR A 305 -7.13 -8.13 20.64
C THR A 305 -6.61 -8.39 19.24
N THR A 306 -5.47 -7.80 18.86
CA THR A 306 -4.98 -7.88 17.50
C THR A 306 -3.47 -7.69 17.42
N ILE A 307 -2.87 -8.11 16.31
CA ILE A 307 -1.47 -7.80 15.98
C ILE A 307 -1.41 -6.46 15.24
N ASP A 308 -0.66 -5.50 15.79
CA ASP A 308 -0.39 -4.22 15.14
C ASP A 308 0.75 -4.32 14.14
N GLN A 309 0.59 -3.61 13.02
CA GLN A 309 1.59 -3.52 11.95
C GLN A 309 2.03 -2.06 11.81
N PRO A 310 3.33 -1.76 11.80
CA PRO A 310 3.83 -0.38 11.71
C PRO A 310 3.71 0.19 10.28
N GLY A 311 2.46 0.32 9.79
CA GLY A 311 2.18 0.67 8.39
C GLY A 311 2.85 1.97 7.96
N PHE A 312 2.77 3.03 8.76
CA PHE A 312 3.40 4.30 8.45
C PHE A 312 4.93 4.18 8.28
N GLN A 313 5.60 3.44 9.16
CA GLN A 313 7.05 3.21 9.07
C GLN A 313 7.41 2.36 7.83
N ILE A 314 6.58 1.37 7.48
CA ILE A 314 6.74 0.60 6.23
C ILE A 314 6.74 1.55 5.04
N GLY A 315 5.77 2.46 4.97
CA GLY A 315 5.66 3.46 3.91
C GLY A 315 6.89 4.35 3.82
N GLN A 316 7.37 4.88 4.95
CA GLN A 316 8.57 5.72 5.00
C GLN A 316 9.82 4.99 4.51
N ILE A 317 10.05 3.77 5.00
CA ILE A 317 11.25 2.99 4.66
C ILE A 317 11.19 2.57 3.18
N ALA A 318 10.05 2.08 2.71
CA ALA A 318 9.87 1.67 1.33
C ALA A 318 10.13 2.83 0.35
N THR A 319 9.62 4.03 0.68
CA THR A 319 9.86 5.22 -0.16
C THR A 319 11.33 5.63 -0.17
N LYS A 320 12.00 5.67 0.99
CA LYS A 320 13.43 5.99 1.06
C LYS A 320 14.27 5.03 0.21
N LEU A 321 14.02 3.73 0.32
CA LEU A 321 14.72 2.72 -0.49
C LEU A 321 14.45 2.89 -1.99
N LEU A 322 13.19 3.14 -2.38
CA LEU A 322 12.85 3.37 -3.79
C LEU A 322 13.56 4.62 -4.34
N LEU A 323 13.59 5.72 -3.59
CA LEU A 323 14.26 6.95 -4.00
C LEU A 323 15.78 6.77 -4.11
N GLU A 324 16.40 5.96 -3.25
CA GLU A 324 17.80 5.54 -3.39
C GLU A 324 18.02 4.76 -4.70
N GLU A 325 17.16 3.80 -5.02
CA GLU A 325 17.24 3.03 -6.28
C GLU A 325 17.06 3.92 -7.51
N ILE A 326 16.09 4.84 -7.51
CA ILE A 326 15.88 5.82 -8.59
C ILE A 326 17.13 6.71 -8.78
N SER A 327 17.79 7.09 -7.70
CA SER A 327 18.97 7.96 -7.76
C SER A 327 20.21 7.23 -8.28
N ASN A 328 20.31 5.94 -8.03
CA ASN A 328 21.45 5.09 -8.40
C ASN A 328 21.29 4.42 -9.77
N ALA A 329 20.08 4.43 -10.35
CA ALA A 329 19.78 3.77 -11.63
C ALA A 329 20.73 4.13 -12.81
N PRO A 330 21.35 5.34 -12.87
CA PRO A 330 22.34 5.65 -13.91
C PRO A 330 23.73 5.06 -13.67
N SER A 331 24.06 4.67 -12.44
CA SER A 331 25.35 4.05 -12.13
C SER A 331 25.19 2.53 -12.16
N ALA A 332 25.88 1.87 -13.08
CA ALA A 332 25.86 0.40 -13.30
C ALA A 332 26.33 -0.44 -12.09
N LYS A 333 26.37 0.12 -10.86
CA LYS A 333 26.54 -0.65 -9.63
C LYS A 333 25.18 -1.21 -9.26
N ALA A 334 24.97 -2.49 -9.55
CA ALA A 334 23.83 -3.24 -9.03
C ALA A 334 23.74 -3.04 -7.51
N ASN A 335 22.74 -2.28 -7.06
CA ASN A 335 22.41 -2.29 -5.64
C ASN A 335 21.91 -3.70 -5.32
N MET A 336 22.54 -4.35 -4.36
CA MET A 336 21.99 -5.62 -3.85
C MET A 336 20.59 -5.35 -3.32
N ALA A 337 19.62 -6.16 -3.74
CA ALA A 337 18.28 -6.11 -3.21
C ALA A 337 18.27 -6.21 -1.68
N LYS A 338 17.51 -5.36 -1.02
CA LYS A 338 17.42 -5.30 0.44
C LYS A 338 16.05 -5.76 0.89
N THR A 339 16.00 -6.78 1.74
CA THR A 339 14.78 -7.13 2.48
C THR A 339 14.85 -6.54 3.88
N THR A 340 13.94 -5.63 4.20
CA THR A 340 13.80 -5.05 5.54
C THR A 340 12.58 -5.65 6.20
N ILE A 341 12.75 -6.25 7.38
CA ILE A 341 11.66 -6.87 8.15
C ILE A 341 11.43 -6.05 9.42
N LEU A 342 10.22 -5.52 9.58
CA LEU A 342 9.81 -4.80 10.78
C LEU A 342 9.09 -5.75 11.74
N LYS A 343 9.18 -5.44 13.03
CA LYS A 343 8.46 -6.18 14.06
C LYS A 343 7.01 -5.74 14.12
N SER A 344 6.10 -6.69 14.30
CA SER A 344 4.72 -6.47 14.72
C SER A 344 4.61 -6.53 16.25
N SER A 345 3.50 -6.10 16.82
CA SER A 345 3.25 -6.17 18.26
C SER A 345 1.82 -6.60 18.57
N LEU A 346 1.65 -7.39 19.62
CA LEU A 346 0.32 -7.75 20.12
C LEU A 346 -0.26 -6.57 20.92
N ILE A 347 -1.48 -6.18 20.58
CA ILE A 347 -2.31 -5.22 21.32
C ILE A 347 -3.42 -6.00 22.00
N GLU A 348 -3.25 -6.24 23.29
CA GLU A 348 -4.20 -6.99 24.10
C GLU A 348 -5.42 -6.13 24.45
N ARG A 349 -6.63 -6.71 24.22
CA ARG A 349 -7.93 -6.11 24.53
C ARG A 349 -8.91 -7.14 25.10
N ASP A 350 -10.18 -6.79 25.17
CA ASP A 350 -11.19 -7.57 25.90
C ASP A 350 -11.58 -8.89 25.23
N SER A 351 -11.42 -9.03 23.92
CA SER A 351 -11.86 -10.24 23.18
C SER A 351 -11.06 -11.50 23.50
N SER A 352 -9.98 -11.41 24.24
CA SER A 352 -9.13 -12.54 24.59
C SER A 352 -8.74 -12.63 26.06
N ARG A 353 -9.10 -11.65 26.90
CA ARG A 353 -8.86 -11.68 28.35
C ARG A 353 -9.90 -12.54 29.03
N LYS A 354 -9.53 -13.73 29.45
CA LYS A 354 -10.35 -14.63 30.30
C LYS A 354 -10.04 -14.45 31.77
#